data_46bc539b3cc9153bf79df75c6c836e7c
#
_entry.id   46bc539b3cc9153bf79df75c6c836e7c
#
_cell.length_a   1.000
_cell.length_b   1.000
_cell.length_c   1.000
_cell.angle_alpha   90.00
_cell.angle_beta   90.00
_cell.angle_gamma   90.00
#
_symmetry.space_group_name_H-M   'P 1'
#
loop_
_entity.id
_entity.type
_entity.pdbx_description
1 polymer ?
#
loop_
_entity_poly.entity_id
_entity_poly.type
_entity_poly.pdbx_seq_one_letter_code
_entity_poly.pdbx_strand_id
1 'polypeptide(L)'
;MKKRVLLTVFMIFTLILSACGNSNNETENETESDVISVETTEITKGDLTSKKSLYGQTQPIEQTPIMLTQPGELDELKVKNGDNVKKDDDLAVIKSEAGEQTIEAPKKGVVANMPDSTGGMVSNEEPFAMIIDIDDIKIQATATQKMRDLFKTDQEVTVEIDNEEYTGEVMALDPLPNENGEYELNVKVENEDDKIKIGESAKITVDKTLEKDVLIVPSEAIVTSEEEDFVYIVEDDKAKQIKVDIVESQTKETAIKGEIKAEDNVVINGQSLLSDDVEVDVKKDGDESWI
;
A
#
# COMPACT_ATOMS: atom_id res chain seq x y z
N MET A 1 -1.75 -32.80 -86.68
CA MET A 1 -2.06 -33.74 -85.53
C MET A 1 -2.48 -33.00 -84.22
N LYS A 2 -2.53 -31.67 -84.17
CA LYS A 2 -2.90 -30.92 -82.94
C LYS A 2 -4.41 -30.58 -82.80
N LYS A 3 -5.23 -30.75 -83.79
CA LYS A 3 -6.68 -30.44 -83.72
C LYS A 3 -7.60 -31.63 -83.33
N ARG A 4 -7.08 -32.85 -83.36
CA ARG A 4 -7.87 -34.06 -82.92
C ARG A 4 -7.78 -34.42 -81.44
N VAL A 5 -6.77 -33.91 -80.76
CA VAL A 5 -6.60 -34.10 -79.28
C VAL A 5 -7.49 -33.16 -78.47
N LEU A 6 -7.81 -31.96 -79.04
CA LEU A 6 -8.63 -30.96 -78.36
C LEU A 6 -10.11 -31.34 -78.29
N LEU A 7 -10.62 -32.17 -79.17
CA LEU A 7 -12.04 -32.59 -79.23
C LEU A 7 -12.32 -33.75 -78.28
N THR A 8 -11.32 -34.58 -77.95
CA THR A 8 -11.47 -35.71 -77.01
C THR A 8 -11.42 -35.27 -75.53
N VAL A 9 -10.73 -34.17 -75.21
CA VAL A 9 -10.69 -33.63 -73.85
C VAL A 9 -12.00 -32.89 -73.51
N PHE A 10 -12.69 -32.30 -74.46
CA PHE A 10 -13.97 -31.60 -74.25
C PHE A 10 -15.15 -32.55 -74.07
N MET A 11 -15.09 -33.79 -74.61
CA MET A 11 -16.16 -34.79 -74.44
C MET A 11 -16.13 -35.57 -73.11
N ILE A 12 -15.00 -35.52 -72.42
CA ILE A 12 -14.85 -36.18 -71.04
C ILE A 12 -15.33 -35.25 -69.97
N PHE A 13 -15.39 -33.91 -70.17
CA PHE A 13 -15.79 -32.96 -69.17
C PHE A 13 -17.34 -32.78 -69.04
N THR A 14 -18.14 -33.37 -69.94
CA THR A 14 -19.61 -33.23 -69.94
C THR A 14 -20.37 -34.41 -69.25
N LEU A 15 -19.63 -35.37 -68.59
CA LEU A 15 -20.26 -36.54 -68.04
C LEU A 15 -20.24 -36.55 -66.47
N ILE A 16 -19.89 -35.45 -65.79
CA ILE A 16 -19.82 -35.39 -64.34
C ILE A 16 -20.92 -34.50 -63.73
N LEU A 17 -21.93 -34.05 -64.46
CA LEU A 17 -23.02 -33.17 -63.98
C LEU A 17 -24.39 -33.85 -63.91
N SER A 18 -24.49 -35.09 -63.49
CA SER A 18 -25.82 -35.72 -63.23
C SER A 18 -25.77 -36.64 -62.04
N ALA A 19 -25.51 -36.08 -60.83
CA ALA A 19 -25.82 -36.72 -59.58
C ALA A 19 -26.20 -35.63 -58.53
N CYS A 20 -27.35 -34.98 -58.76
CA CYS A 20 -28.08 -34.30 -57.71
C CYS A 20 -29.23 -35.18 -57.30
N GLY A 21 -28.97 -36.10 -56.39
CA GLY A 21 -30.00 -36.81 -55.63
C GLY A 21 -30.49 -35.92 -54.49
N ASN A 22 -31.76 -35.66 -54.52
CA ASN A 22 -32.55 -35.02 -53.49
C ASN A 22 -32.42 -35.78 -52.18
N SER A 23 -31.79 -35.20 -51.16
CA SER A 23 -31.90 -35.57 -49.76
C SER A 23 -32.20 -34.31 -49.00
N ASN A 24 -33.43 -34.15 -48.59
CA ASN A 24 -33.85 -33.26 -47.52
C ASN A 24 -33.12 -33.72 -46.25
N ASN A 25 -32.02 -33.09 -45.93
CA ASN A 25 -31.56 -32.96 -44.54
C ASN A 25 -31.79 -31.51 -44.18
N GLU A 26 -32.82 -31.29 -43.39
CA GLU A 26 -32.90 -30.12 -42.53
C GLU A 26 -31.70 -30.20 -41.57
N THR A 27 -30.63 -29.56 -41.97
CA THR A 27 -29.59 -29.20 -41.02
C THR A 27 -30.18 -28.02 -40.25
N GLU A 28 -30.73 -28.32 -39.08
CA GLU A 28 -30.84 -27.32 -38.04
C GLU A 28 -29.45 -26.69 -37.93
N ASN A 29 -29.32 -25.48 -38.45
CA ASN A 29 -28.26 -24.59 -38.00
C ASN A 29 -28.60 -24.30 -36.53
N GLU A 30 -28.10 -25.12 -35.64
CA GLU A 30 -27.79 -24.66 -34.32
C GLU A 30 -26.78 -23.53 -34.53
N THR A 31 -27.25 -22.31 -34.44
CA THR A 31 -26.43 -21.16 -34.20
C THR A 31 -25.82 -21.43 -32.81
N GLU A 32 -24.63 -22.05 -32.74
CA GLU A 32 -23.80 -21.93 -31.57
C GLU A 32 -23.69 -20.42 -31.36
N SER A 33 -24.46 -19.89 -30.44
CA SER A 33 -24.22 -18.56 -29.90
C SER A 33 -22.83 -18.66 -29.30
N ASP A 34 -21.85 -18.00 -29.93
CA ASP A 34 -20.53 -17.82 -29.32
C ASP A 34 -20.75 -17.09 -28.00
N VAL A 35 -20.92 -17.86 -26.93
CA VAL A 35 -21.08 -17.30 -25.58
C VAL A 35 -19.78 -16.62 -25.21
N ILE A 36 -19.84 -15.31 -24.99
CA ILE A 36 -18.67 -14.48 -24.72
C ILE A 36 -18.23 -14.75 -23.29
N SER A 37 -16.98 -15.18 -23.15
CA SER A 37 -16.39 -15.39 -21.84
C SER A 37 -15.96 -14.07 -21.20
N VAL A 38 -16.38 -13.82 -19.97
CA VAL A 38 -16.11 -12.59 -19.21
C VAL A 38 -15.60 -12.91 -17.81
N GLU A 39 -14.83 -11.97 -17.26
CA GLU A 39 -14.46 -11.97 -15.85
C GLU A 39 -15.28 -10.88 -15.13
N THR A 40 -15.75 -11.19 -13.93
CA THR A 40 -16.57 -10.28 -13.14
C THR A 40 -16.03 -10.13 -11.73
N THR A 41 -16.37 -9.00 -11.11
CA THR A 41 -16.18 -8.77 -9.68
C THR A 41 -17.41 -8.10 -9.08
N GLU A 42 -17.56 -8.19 -7.77
CA GLU A 42 -18.69 -7.55 -7.08
C GLU A 42 -18.49 -6.05 -6.94
N ILE A 43 -19.56 -5.29 -7.15
CA ILE A 43 -19.61 -3.87 -6.83
C ILE A 43 -19.64 -3.70 -5.31
N THR A 44 -18.74 -2.91 -4.77
CA THR A 44 -18.72 -2.62 -3.33
C THR A 44 -19.36 -1.27 -3.02
N LYS A 45 -19.88 -1.12 -1.81
CA LYS A 45 -20.36 0.15 -1.29
C LYS A 45 -19.52 0.57 -0.10
N GLY A 46 -18.97 1.78 -0.14
CA GLY A 46 -18.09 2.26 0.92
C GLY A 46 -17.53 3.65 0.64
N ASP A 47 -16.50 4.00 1.38
CA ASP A 47 -15.76 5.23 1.19
C ASP A 47 -14.63 5.01 0.18
N LEU A 48 -14.59 5.78 -0.90
CA LEU A 48 -13.44 5.79 -1.80
C LEU A 48 -12.31 6.58 -1.13
N THR A 49 -11.16 5.91 -0.91
CA THR A 49 -10.02 6.50 -0.23
C THR A 49 -8.78 6.55 -1.12
N SER A 50 -7.91 7.50 -0.86
CA SER A 50 -6.60 7.63 -1.52
C SER A 50 -5.50 7.61 -0.46
N LYS A 51 -4.52 6.74 -0.61
CA LYS A 51 -3.36 6.70 0.28
C LYS A 51 -2.49 7.94 0.10
N LYS A 52 -2.18 8.62 1.20
CA LYS A 52 -1.24 9.73 1.27
C LYS A 52 -0.11 9.38 2.19
N SER A 53 1.12 9.65 1.75
CA SER A 53 2.30 9.31 2.53
C SER A 53 3.18 10.53 2.77
N LEU A 54 3.88 10.52 3.89
CA LEU A 54 4.96 11.44 4.24
C LEU A 54 6.12 10.64 4.83
N TYR A 55 7.29 11.25 4.83
CA TYR A 55 8.52 10.62 5.33
C TYR A 55 9.00 11.31 6.59
N GLY A 56 9.53 10.52 7.49
CA GLY A 56 10.15 10.95 8.73
C GLY A 56 11.38 10.12 9.06
N GLN A 57 11.91 10.34 10.24
CA GLN A 57 13.04 9.58 10.79
C GLN A 57 12.70 9.03 12.16
N THR A 58 13.20 7.83 12.43
CA THR A 58 13.10 7.19 13.74
C THR A 58 14.01 7.89 14.74
N GLN A 59 13.46 8.15 15.90
CA GLN A 59 14.14 8.76 17.06
C GLN A 59 13.78 7.99 18.31
N PRO A 60 14.61 8.04 19.36
CA PRO A 60 14.21 7.49 20.66
C PRO A 60 13.00 8.26 21.19
N ILE A 61 12.09 7.53 21.82
CA ILE A 61 10.89 8.19 22.39
C ILE A 61 11.27 9.12 23.54
N GLU A 62 12.27 8.74 24.30
CA GLU A 62 12.80 9.52 25.42
C GLU A 62 14.33 9.43 25.49
N GLN A 63 14.97 10.55 25.84
CA GLN A 63 16.40 10.65 26.07
C GLN A 63 16.61 11.29 27.44
N THR A 64 17.32 10.58 28.33
CA THR A 64 17.61 11.06 29.69
C THR A 64 19.09 11.38 29.81
N PRO A 65 19.47 12.65 29.94
CA PRO A 65 20.86 13.04 30.13
C PRO A 65 21.36 12.66 31.52
N ILE A 66 22.59 12.17 31.60
CA ILE A 66 23.30 11.92 32.85
C ILE A 66 24.29 13.08 33.05
N MET A 67 24.01 13.88 34.05
CA MET A 67 24.85 15.03 34.42
C MET A 67 25.76 14.65 35.58
N LEU A 68 27.01 15.06 35.53
CA LEU A 68 27.93 14.95 36.68
C LEU A 68 27.63 16.03 37.71
N THR A 69 27.80 15.71 38.96
CA THR A 69 27.67 16.69 40.06
C THR A 69 28.90 17.58 40.18
N GLN A 70 30.07 17.07 39.81
CA GLN A 70 31.37 17.73 39.87
C GLN A 70 32.24 17.28 38.69
N PRO A 71 33.12 18.14 38.15
CA PRO A 71 34.10 17.71 37.15
C PRO A 71 35.13 16.76 37.78
N GLY A 72 35.74 15.90 36.98
CA GLY A 72 36.76 14.99 37.42
C GLY A 72 37.43 14.24 36.30
N GLU A 73 38.33 13.34 36.63
CA GLU A 73 38.98 12.43 35.70
C GLU A 73 38.17 11.13 35.57
N LEU A 74 37.88 10.66 34.37
CA LEU A 74 37.23 9.41 34.09
C LEU A 74 38.19 8.24 34.40
N ASP A 75 38.00 7.57 35.54
CA ASP A 75 38.89 6.50 35.98
C ASP A 75 38.54 5.13 35.38
N GLU A 76 37.26 4.77 35.41
CA GLU A 76 36.79 3.47 34.95
C GLU A 76 35.49 3.60 34.13
N LEU A 77 35.37 2.82 33.07
CA LEU A 77 34.12 2.57 32.35
C LEU A 77 33.64 1.15 32.64
N LYS A 78 32.41 1.02 33.16
CA LYS A 78 31.75 -0.26 33.45
C LYS A 78 30.95 -0.80 32.27
N VAL A 79 30.52 0.11 31.41
CA VAL A 79 29.71 -0.15 30.22
C VAL A 79 30.25 0.68 29.02
N LYS A 80 29.71 0.44 27.84
CA LYS A 80 30.06 1.17 26.61
C LYS A 80 28.79 1.65 25.89
N ASN A 81 28.97 2.56 24.93
CA ASN A 81 27.87 2.98 24.06
C ASN A 81 27.25 1.77 23.36
N GLY A 82 25.92 1.69 23.36
CA GLY A 82 25.13 0.59 22.81
C GLY A 82 24.78 -0.52 23.83
N ASP A 83 25.33 -0.49 25.06
CA ASP A 83 24.97 -1.47 26.07
C ASP A 83 23.59 -1.17 26.65
N ASN A 84 22.81 -2.22 26.91
CA ASN A 84 21.56 -2.16 27.64
C ASN A 84 21.84 -2.12 29.14
N VAL A 85 21.26 -1.16 29.83
CA VAL A 85 21.38 -1.00 31.29
C VAL A 85 20.02 -0.95 31.95
N LYS A 86 20.00 -1.34 33.25
CA LYS A 86 18.84 -1.19 34.12
C LYS A 86 19.05 0.02 35.01
N LYS A 87 17.97 0.46 35.61
CA LYS A 87 18.08 1.46 36.69
C LYS A 87 19.04 1.00 37.77
N ASP A 88 19.88 1.94 38.22
CA ASP A 88 20.89 1.78 39.28
C ASP A 88 22.08 0.88 38.86
N ASP A 89 22.23 0.54 37.59
CA ASP A 89 23.46 -0.10 37.07
C ASP A 89 24.62 0.90 37.01
N ASP A 90 25.80 0.47 37.45
CA ASP A 90 27.03 1.24 37.43
C ASP A 90 27.50 1.48 35.97
N LEU A 91 27.72 2.71 35.60
CA LEU A 91 28.17 3.11 34.25
C LEU A 91 29.68 3.44 34.20
N ALA A 92 30.15 4.22 35.18
CA ALA A 92 31.51 4.72 35.22
C ALA A 92 31.90 5.12 36.65
N VAL A 93 33.21 5.27 36.86
CA VAL A 93 33.79 5.87 38.07
C VAL A 93 34.54 7.13 37.67
N ILE A 94 34.25 8.24 38.39
CA ILE A 94 34.88 9.56 38.20
C ILE A 94 35.69 9.86 39.45
N LYS A 95 36.98 10.23 39.30
CA LYS A 95 37.83 10.72 40.38
C LYS A 95 37.81 12.25 40.37
N SER A 96 37.36 12.82 41.47
CA SER A 96 37.36 14.27 41.72
C SER A 96 38.22 14.64 42.91
N GLU A 97 38.40 15.93 43.18
CA GLU A 97 39.06 16.39 44.39
C GLU A 97 38.32 15.99 45.68
N ALA A 98 37.00 15.72 45.59
CA ALA A 98 36.16 15.28 46.70
C ALA A 98 36.18 13.75 46.92
N GLY A 99 36.85 13.00 46.03
CA GLY A 99 36.92 11.54 46.07
C GLY A 99 36.33 10.87 44.78
N GLU A 100 36.18 9.56 44.86
CA GLU A 100 35.58 8.77 43.80
C GLU A 100 34.04 8.87 43.82
N GLN A 101 33.44 9.01 42.64
CA GLN A 101 31.99 9.02 42.41
C GLN A 101 31.65 7.95 41.39
N THR A 102 30.77 7.03 41.76
CA THR A 102 30.17 6.10 40.81
C THR A 102 28.99 6.78 40.12
N ILE A 103 28.94 6.66 38.82
CA ILE A 103 27.84 7.17 37.98
C ILE A 103 26.95 5.99 37.64
N GLU A 104 25.67 6.11 38.02
CA GLU A 104 24.64 5.06 37.88
C GLU A 104 23.60 5.47 36.83
N ALA A 105 22.97 4.48 36.19
CA ALA A 105 21.87 4.70 35.26
C ALA A 105 20.59 5.13 36.01
N PRO A 106 19.97 6.27 35.67
CA PRO A 106 18.76 6.77 36.32
C PRO A 106 17.52 5.95 35.99
N LYS A 107 17.54 5.23 34.86
CA LYS A 107 16.46 4.38 34.35
C LYS A 107 17.02 3.27 33.45
N LYS A 108 16.17 2.31 33.06
CA LYS A 108 16.54 1.35 32.00
C LYS A 108 16.67 2.05 30.65
N GLY A 109 17.47 1.48 29.75
CA GLY A 109 17.62 1.93 28.38
C GLY A 109 18.98 1.58 27.82
N VAL A 110 19.31 2.16 26.67
CA VAL A 110 20.59 1.99 25.97
C VAL A 110 21.49 3.18 26.24
N VAL A 111 22.76 2.91 26.56
CA VAL A 111 23.77 3.95 26.80
C VAL A 111 24.18 4.58 25.47
N ALA A 112 24.19 5.90 25.40
CA ALA A 112 24.63 6.67 24.24
C ALA A 112 25.45 7.90 24.63
N ASN A 113 26.28 8.37 23.71
CA ASN A 113 27.09 9.60 23.85
C ASN A 113 28.00 9.61 25.09
N MET A 114 28.40 8.45 25.62
CA MET A 114 29.37 8.32 26.69
C MET A 114 30.80 8.34 26.12
N PRO A 115 31.80 8.95 26.80
CA PRO A 115 33.19 8.81 26.42
C PRO A 115 33.61 7.35 26.23
N ASP A 116 34.50 7.07 25.27
CA ASP A 116 34.93 5.72 24.91
C ASP A 116 36.29 5.32 25.53
N SER A 117 36.96 6.25 26.25
CA SER A 117 38.28 6.04 26.85
C SER A 117 38.40 6.73 28.20
N THR A 118 39.17 6.10 29.10
CA THR A 118 39.47 6.60 30.43
C THR A 118 40.67 7.57 30.46
N GLY A 119 40.89 8.25 31.59
CA GLY A 119 42.00 9.19 31.82
C GLY A 119 41.74 10.62 31.33
N GLY A 120 40.59 10.86 30.70
CA GLY A 120 40.17 12.19 30.24
C GLY A 120 39.44 12.96 31.37
N MET A 121 39.57 14.29 31.39
CA MET A 121 38.75 15.17 32.21
C MET A 121 37.35 15.27 31.67
N VAL A 122 36.34 15.08 32.53
CA VAL A 122 34.93 15.21 32.20
C VAL A 122 34.31 16.37 32.98
N SER A 123 33.45 17.14 32.30
CA SER A 123 32.80 18.33 32.84
C SER A 123 31.42 18.03 33.39
N ASN A 124 30.92 18.89 34.24
CA ASN A 124 29.52 18.91 34.69
C ASN A 124 28.68 19.96 33.92
N GLU A 125 29.22 20.62 32.89
CA GLU A 125 28.50 21.59 32.07
C GLU A 125 27.74 20.92 30.95
N GLU A 126 28.19 19.74 30.50
CA GLU A 126 27.58 18.95 29.44
C GLU A 126 27.18 17.57 29.98
N PRO A 127 26.20 16.89 29.37
CA PRO A 127 25.86 15.52 29.74
C PRO A 127 27.06 14.59 29.57
N PHE A 128 27.36 13.79 30.59
CA PHE A 128 28.37 12.73 30.59
C PHE A 128 27.99 11.59 29.64
N ALA A 129 26.70 11.24 29.63
CA ALA A 129 26.09 10.22 28.78
C ALA A 129 24.59 10.47 28.64
N MET A 130 23.96 9.69 27.77
CA MET A 130 22.50 9.67 27.59
C MET A 130 22.01 8.23 27.81
N ILE A 131 20.89 8.07 28.48
CA ILE A 131 20.13 6.82 28.44
C ILE A 131 18.93 7.04 27.52
N ILE A 132 18.89 6.28 26.42
CA ILE A 132 17.83 6.36 25.43
C ILE A 132 16.85 5.19 25.62
N ASP A 133 15.56 5.48 25.52
CA ASP A 133 14.51 4.49 25.50
C ASP A 133 14.23 4.08 24.05
N ILE A 134 14.34 2.78 23.78
CA ILE A 134 14.12 2.22 22.43
C ILE A 134 13.03 1.13 22.44
N ASP A 135 12.35 0.90 23.55
CA ASP A 135 11.21 -0.04 23.61
C ASP A 135 10.07 0.46 22.70
N ASP A 136 9.89 1.78 22.68
CA ASP A 136 9.06 2.49 21.71
C ASP A 136 9.93 3.44 20.88
N ILE A 137 9.59 3.56 19.61
CA ILE A 137 10.26 4.48 18.67
C ILE A 137 9.32 5.62 18.32
N LYS A 138 9.85 6.82 18.37
CA LYS A 138 9.18 8.02 17.84
C LYS A 138 9.62 8.25 16.41
N ILE A 139 8.68 8.34 15.48
CA ILE A 139 8.94 8.81 14.13
C ILE A 139 8.59 10.28 14.07
N GLN A 140 9.60 11.10 13.84
CA GLN A 140 9.43 12.54 13.64
C GLN A 140 9.37 12.85 12.16
N ALA A 141 8.27 13.46 11.73
CA ALA A 141 8.04 13.87 10.34
C ALA A 141 7.53 15.31 10.29
N THR A 142 7.64 15.94 9.12
CA THR A 142 7.05 17.25 8.88
C THR A 142 5.98 17.15 7.79
N ALA A 143 4.91 17.90 7.96
CA ALA A 143 3.74 17.89 7.08
C ALA A 143 3.35 19.30 6.67
N THR A 144 2.96 19.49 5.41
CA THR A 144 2.24 20.70 5.00
C THR A 144 0.88 20.76 5.70
N GLN A 145 0.27 21.95 5.76
CA GLN A 145 -1.06 22.10 6.37
C GLN A 145 -2.08 21.11 5.81
N LYS A 146 -2.12 20.90 4.48
CA LYS A 146 -3.06 19.96 3.85
C LYS A 146 -2.82 18.50 4.27
N MET A 147 -1.58 18.13 4.49
CA MET A 147 -1.24 16.80 4.98
C MET A 147 -1.57 16.67 6.46
N ARG A 148 -1.22 17.66 7.28
CA ARG A 148 -1.52 17.70 8.71
C ARG A 148 -3.01 17.47 9.00
N ASP A 149 -3.89 18.07 8.20
CA ASP A 149 -5.35 17.98 8.38
C ASP A 149 -5.91 16.56 8.15
N LEU A 150 -5.12 15.66 7.61
CA LEU A 150 -5.46 14.23 7.47
C LEU A 150 -5.19 13.40 8.72
N PHE A 151 -4.40 13.95 9.66
CA PHE A 151 -4.00 13.25 10.89
C PHE A 151 -4.75 13.79 12.09
N LYS A 152 -4.98 12.90 13.06
CA LYS A 152 -5.55 13.23 14.38
C LYS A 152 -4.71 12.55 15.44
N THR A 153 -4.62 13.16 16.63
CA THR A 153 -4.03 12.50 17.79
C THR A 153 -4.77 11.20 18.09
N ASP A 154 -4.03 10.19 18.54
CA ASP A 154 -4.50 8.83 18.84
C ASP A 154 -5.01 8.04 17.59
N GLN A 155 -4.72 8.56 16.38
CA GLN A 155 -5.06 7.86 15.15
C GLN A 155 -4.02 6.79 14.82
N GLU A 156 -4.48 5.57 14.50
CA GLU A 156 -3.64 4.55 13.92
C GLU A 156 -3.27 4.88 12.47
N VAL A 157 -2.02 4.65 12.11
CA VAL A 157 -1.45 4.86 10.78
C VAL A 157 -0.54 3.70 10.41
N THR A 158 -0.39 3.42 9.12
CA THR A 158 0.59 2.44 8.65
C THR A 158 1.95 3.11 8.53
N VAL A 159 2.97 2.46 9.08
CA VAL A 159 4.37 2.90 9.02
C VAL A 159 5.21 1.83 8.36
N GLU A 160 5.98 2.19 7.34
CA GLU A 160 6.93 1.31 6.65
C GLU A 160 8.36 1.75 7.01
N ILE A 161 9.14 0.83 7.58
CA ILE A 161 10.55 1.02 7.93
C ILE A 161 11.31 -0.19 7.40
N ASP A 162 12.37 0.01 6.61
CA ASP A 162 13.20 -1.04 5.99
C ASP A 162 12.36 -2.13 5.27
N ASN A 163 11.28 -1.72 4.58
CA ASN A 163 10.30 -2.58 3.88
C ASN A 163 9.46 -3.50 4.79
N GLU A 164 9.47 -3.30 6.09
CA GLU A 164 8.55 -3.93 7.04
C GLU A 164 7.44 -2.95 7.44
N GLU A 165 6.20 -3.44 7.52
CA GLU A 165 5.04 -2.63 7.92
C GLU A 165 4.78 -2.76 9.41
N TYR A 166 4.56 -1.63 10.05
CA TYR A 166 4.23 -1.48 11.47
C TYR A 166 2.94 -0.68 11.63
N THR A 167 2.23 -0.91 12.71
CA THR A 167 1.16 -0.01 13.15
C THR A 167 1.75 1.09 14.01
N GLY A 168 1.54 2.34 13.60
CA GLY A 168 1.94 3.51 14.36
C GLY A 168 0.73 4.24 14.94
N GLU A 169 0.93 4.95 16.04
CA GLU A 169 -0.06 5.80 16.68
C GLU A 169 0.40 7.26 16.64
N VAL A 170 -0.43 8.17 16.16
CA VAL A 170 -0.14 9.61 16.15
C VAL A 170 -0.13 10.14 17.58
N MET A 171 1.05 10.45 18.13
CA MET A 171 1.21 10.98 19.47
C MET A 171 0.87 12.46 19.58
N ALA A 172 1.40 13.25 18.64
CA ALA A 172 1.28 14.71 18.65
C ALA A 172 1.29 15.29 17.25
N LEU A 173 0.56 16.38 17.12
CA LEU A 173 0.53 17.27 15.95
C LEU A 173 0.79 18.68 16.44
N ASP A 174 1.90 19.27 16.04
CA ASP A 174 2.19 20.64 16.45
C ASP A 174 1.09 21.60 15.97
N PRO A 175 0.60 22.47 16.84
CA PRO A 175 -0.41 23.46 16.47
C PRO A 175 0.17 24.61 15.63
N LEU A 176 1.48 24.84 15.71
CA LEU A 176 2.16 25.93 15.02
C LEU A 176 3.16 25.35 14.00
N PRO A 177 3.27 25.98 12.82
CA PRO A 177 4.28 25.60 11.85
C PRO A 177 5.67 26.06 12.26
N ASN A 178 6.68 25.38 11.77
CA ASN A 178 8.08 25.80 11.84
C ASN A 178 8.35 26.99 10.88
N GLU A 179 9.60 27.45 10.81
CA GLU A 179 10.01 28.57 9.95
C GLU A 179 9.76 28.33 8.44
N ASN A 180 9.66 27.07 8.02
CA ASN A 180 9.36 26.67 6.64
C ASN A 180 7.86 26.56 6.36
N GLY A 181 6.99 26.78 7.35
CA GLY A 181 5.55 26.64 7.23
C GLY A 181 5.06 25.19 7.32
N GLU A 182 5.89 24.28 7.84
CA GLU A 182 5.59 22.88 8.03
C GLU A 182 5.28 22.59 9.50
N TYR A 183 4.39 21.63 9.73
CA TYR A 183 3.96 21.16 11.06
C TYR A 183 4.67 19.88 11.42
N GLU A 184 5.16 19.79 12.65
CA GLU A 184 5.74 18.55 13.16
C GLU A 184 4.64 17.54 13.49
N LEU A 185 4.88 16.30 13.07
CA LEU A 185 4.06 15.13 13.34
C LEU A 185 4.95 14.09 14.03
N ASN A 186 4.51 13.62 15.18
CA ASN A 186 5.18 12.54 15.92
C ASN A 186 4.28 11.32 15.95
N VAL A 187 4.81 10.18 15.48
CA VAL A 187 4.15 8.87 15.48
C VAL A 187 4.94 7.92 16.34
N LYS A 188 4.26 7.21 17.23
CA LYS A 188 4.85 6.14 18.05
C LYS A 188 4.69 4.81 17.33
N VAL A 189 5.74 3.97 17.37
CA VAL A 189 5.75 2.58 16.94
C VAL A 189 6.39 1.74 18.04
N GLU A 190 5.76 0.63 18.40
CA GLU A 190 6.33 -0.34 19.33
C GLU A 190 7.50 -1.09 18.71
N ASN A 191 8.59 -1.28 19.46
CA ASN A 191 9.83 -1.90 19.02
C ASN A 191 10.21 -3.09 19.91
N GLU A 192 9.25 -3.99 20.16
CA GLU A 192 9.41 -5.11 21.11
C GLU A 192 10.62 -6.01 20.83
N ASP A 193 11.02 -6.15 19.56
CA ASP A 193 12.11 -7.02 19.13
C ASP A 193 13.44 -6.29 18.91
N ASP A 194 13.56 -5.00 19.27
CA ASP A 194 14.74 -4.13 19.02
C ASP A 194 15.17 -4.09 17.53
N LYS A 195 14.23 -4.31 16.61
CA LYS A 195 14.50 -4.35 15.17
C LYS A 195 14.65 -2.97 14.56
N ILE A 196 13.85 -2.01 15.03
CA ILE A 196 13.86 -0.64 14.53
C ILE A 196 15.04 0.10 15.15
N LYS A 197 15.93 0.62 14.31
CA LYS A 197 17.10 1.39 14.75
C LYS A 197 16.81 2.88 14.68
N ILE A 198 17.53 3.63 15.49
CA ILE A 198 17.46 5.09 15.49
C ILE A 198 18.16 5.65 14.24
N GLY A 199 17.53 6.66 13.63
CA GLY A 199 18.04 7.34 12.43
C GLY A 199 17.59 6.72 11.10
N GLU A 200 16.75 5.68 11.13
CA GLU A 200 16.20 5.07 9.91
C GLU A 200 15.10 5.95 9.31
N SER A 201 14.96 5.87 8.00
CA SER A 201 13.87 6.54 7.29
C SER A 201 12.58 5.74 7.45
N ALA A 202 11.49 6.42 7.78
CA ALA A 202 10.17 5.83 7.92
C ALA A 202 9.18 6.52 6.97
N LYS A 203 8.28 5.74 6.36
CA LYS A 203 7.18 6.22 5.54
C LYS A 203 5.87 6.03 6.29
N ILE A 204 5.20 7.12 6.61
CA ILE A 204 3.91 7.14 7.29
C ILE A 204 2.83 7.26 6.23
N THR A 205 1.85 6.36 6.25
CA THR A 205 0.75 6.34 5.28
C THR A 205 -0.60 6.48 6.01
N VAL A 206 -1.44 7.37 5.49
CA VAL A 206 -2.79 7.64 5.98
C VAL A 206 -3.77 7.62 4.81
N ASP A 207 -4.99 7.15 5.05
CA ASP A 207 -6.05 7.18 4.06
C ASP A 207 -6.77 8.54 4.08
N LYS A 208 -6.85 9.15 2.89
CA LYS A 208 -7.67 10.34 2.65
C LYS A 208 -8.97 9.89 1.98
N THR A 209 -10.09 10.06 2.65
CA THR A 209 -11.41 9.87 2.03
C THR A 209 -11.62 10.92 0.95
N LEU A 210 -11.93 10.47 -0.26
CA LEU A 210 -12.27 11.29 -1.42
C LEU A 210 -13.78 11.44 -1.53
N GLU A 211 -14.51 10.31 -1.49
CA GLU A 211 -15.96 10.26 -1.52
C GLU A 211 -16.48 9.28 -0.46
N LYS A 212 -17.66 9.56 0.08
CA LYS A 212 -18.28 8.74 1.13
C LYS A 212 -19.54 8.06 0.66
N ASP A 213 -19.74 6.82 1.14
CA ASP A 213 -20.97 6.05 0.93
C ASP A 213 -21.34 5.93 -0.55
N VAL A 214 -20.35 5.66 -1.42
CA VAL A 214 -20.50 5.52 -2.87
C VAL A 214 -20.40 4.08 -3.33
N LEU A 215 -20.90 3.79 -4.53
CA LEU A 215 -20.61 2.53 -5.21
C LEU A 215 -19.23 2.62 -5.84
N ILE A 216 -18.42 1.58 -5.62
CA ILE A 216 -17.04 1.50 -6.06
C ILE A 216 -16.90 0.29 -6.97
N VAL A 217 -16.31 0.53 -8.14
CA VAL A 217 -15.97 -0.51 -9.12
C VAL A 217 -14.48 -0.41 -9.47
N PRO A 218 -13.84 -1.51 -9.91
CA PRO A 218 -12.54 -1.40 -10.55
C PRO A 218 -12.60 -0.45 -11.73
N SER A 219 -11.58 0.40 -11.90
CA SER A 219 -11.58 1.41 -12.98
C SER A 219 -11.57 0.78 -14.37
N GLU A 220 -11.08 -0.46 -14.48
CA GLU A 220 -11.11 -1.25 -15.71
C GLU A 220 -12.52 -1.70 -16.14
N ALA A 221 -13.48 -1.71 -15.20
CA ALA A 221 -14.87 -2.03 -15.53
C ALA A 221 -15.59 -0.92 -16.30
N ILE A 222 -15.08 0.31 -16.23
CA ILE A 222 -15.70 1.47 -16.89
C ILE A 222 -15.41 1.44 -18.38
N VAL A 223 -16.47 1.52 -19.17
CA VAL A 223 -16.40 1.69 -20.62
C VAL A 223 -16.84 3.11 -20.94
N THR A 224 -15.92 3.89 -21.52
CA THR A 224 -16.18 5.27 -21.95
C THR A 224 -16.46 5.31 -23.45
N SER A 225 -17.58 5.91 -23.84
CA SER A 225 -17.92 6.20 -25.23
C SER A 225 -17.93 7.72 -25.48
N GLU A 226 -18.19 8.13 -26.72
CA GLU A 226 -18.31 9.57 -27.05
C GLU A 226 -19.54 10.24 -26.40
N GLU A 227 -20.54 9.44 -26.02
CA GLU A 227 -21.83 9.95 -25.52
C GLU A 227 -21.98 9.75 -23.99
N GLU A 228 -21.45 8.64 -23.45
CA GLU A 228 -21.69 8.28 -22.04
C GLU A 228 -20.67 7.28 -21.49
N ASP A 229 -20.57 7.24 -20.17
CA ASP A 229 -19.86 6.20 -19.43
C ASP A 229 -20.86 5.13 -18.97
N PHE A 230 -20.46 3.87 -19.09
CA PHE A 230 -21.29 2.74 -18.66
C PHE A 230 -20.46 1.58 -18.14
N VAL A 231 -21.11 0.64 -17.49
CA VAL A 231 -20.57 -0.66 -17.09
C VAL A 231 -21.46 -1.76 -17.63
N TYR A 232 -20.90 -2.97 -17.74
CA TYR A 232 -21.71 -4.17 -17.94
C TYR A 232 -21.86 -4.89 -16.60
N ILE A 233 -23.11 -5.22 -16.22
CA ILE A 233 -23.39 -6.14 -15.12
C ILE A 233 -23.90 -7.47 -15.69
N VAL A 234 -23.64 -8.57 -14.97
CA VAL A 234 -24.16 -9.87 -15.37
C VAL A 234 -25.40 -10.21 -14.52
N GLU A 235 -26.53 -10.41 -15.19
CA GLU A 235 -27.80 -10.83 -14.59
C GLU A 235 -28.42 -11.93 -15.46
N ASP A 236 -28.76 -13.08 -14.86
CA ASP A 236 -29.34 -14.26 -15.56
C ASP A 236 -28.49 -14.71 -16.76
N ASP A 237 -27.15 -14.81 -16.60
CA ASP A 237 -26.15 -15.17 -17.63
C ASP A 237 -26.13 -14.24 -18.85
N LYS A 238 -26.59 -13.00 -18.69
CA LYS A 238 -26.57 -11.96 -19.69
C LYS A 238 -25.85 -10.70 -19.24
N ALA A 239 -25.12 -10.07 -20.16
CA ALA A 239 -24.51 -8.77 -19.94
C ALA A 239 -25.55 -7.66 -20.16
N LYS A 240 -25.77 -6.84 -19.16
CA LYS A 240 -26.63 -5.65 -19.22
C LYS A 240 -25.77 -4.39 -19.17
N GLN A 241 -25.92 -3.54 -20.17
CA GLN A 241 -25.27 -2.24 -20.21
C GLN A 241 -26.01 -1.25 -19.31
N ILE A 242 -25.33 -0.75 -18.28
CA ILE A 242 -25.88 0.22 -17.33
C ILE A 242 -25.11 1.51 -17.42
N LYS A 243 -25.79 2.61 -17.75
CA LYS A 243 -25.21 3.96 -17.71
C LYS A 243 -24.84 4.35 -16.30
N VAL A 244 -23.65 4.96 -16.14
CA VAL A 244 -23.14 5.43 -14.87
C VAL A 244 -22.62 6.84 -14.96
N ASP A 245 -22.70 7.58 -13.85
CA ASP A 245 -22.04 8.86 -13.66
C ASP A 245 -20.78 8.63 -12.82
N ILE A 246 -19.60 9.00 -13.35
CA ILE A 246 -18.35 8.97 -12.59
C ILE A 246 -18.35 10.10 -11.58
N VAL A 247 -18.22 9.77 -10.29
CA VAL A 247 -18.13 10.73 -9.18
C VAL A 247 -16.68 11.14 -8.96
N GLU A 248 -15.80 10.14 -8.81
CA GLU A 248 -14.36 10.31 -8.60
C GLU A 248 -13.65 9.07 -9.15
N SER A 249 -12.54 9.25 -9.84
CA SER A 249 -11.78 8.15 -10.44
C SER A 249 -10.34 8.14 -9.97
N GLN A 250 -9.85 6.93 -9.65
CA GLN A 250 -8.46 6.64 -9.34
C GLN A 250 -7.92 5.57 -10.31
N THR A 251 -6.63 5.23 -10.17
CA THR A 251 -5.98 4.26 -11.06
C THR A 251 -6.60 2.87 -10.99
N LYS A 252 -7.06 2.44 -9.81
CA LYS A 252 -7.57 1.08 -9.58
C LYS A 252 -9.07 1.03 -9.35
N GLU A 253 -9.64 2.07 -8.76
CA GLU A 253 -11.02 2.13 -8.29
C GLU A 253 -11.69 3.41 -8.75
N THR A 254 -12.96 3.33 -9.10
CA THR A 254 -13.79 4.47 -9.52
C THR A 254 -15.08 4.47 -8.74
N ALA A 255 -15.40 5.62 -8.13
CA ALA A 255 -16.70 5.86 -7.50
C ALA A 255 -17.71 6.25 -8.57
N ILE A 256 -18.86 5.56 -8.57
CA ILE A 256 -19.90 5.75 -9.57
C ILE A 256 -21.28 5.91 -8.94
N LYS A 257 -22.22 6.44 -9.73
CA LYS A 257 -23.66 6.46 -9.47
C LYS A 257 -24.39 5.91 -10.70
N GLY A 258 -25.47 5.16 -10.47
CA GLY A 258 -26.28 4.58 -11.54
C GLY A 258 -27.39 3.69 -10.98
N GLU A 259 -28.15 3.07 -11.88
CA GLU A 259 -29.20 2.12 -11.52
C GLU A 259 -28.61 0.72 -11.24
N ILE A 260 -27.61 0.66 -10.35
CA ILE A 260 -26.88 -0.54 -9.93
C ILE A 260 -26.80 -0.59 -8.41
N LYS A 261 -26.45 -1.73 -7.86
CA LYS A 261 -26.39 -1.97 -6.41
C LYS A 261 -25.06 -2.56 -6.01
N ALA A 262 -24.76 -2.46 -4.73
CA ALA A 262 -23.72 -3.30 -4.13
C ALA A 262 -24.05 -4.78 -4.33
N GLU A 263 -23.01 -5.62 -4.49
CA GLU A 263 -23.10 -7.07 -4.75
C GLU A 263 -23.55 -7.45 -6.19
N ASP A 264 -23.89 -6.47 -7.07
CA ASP A 264 -24.03 -6.74 -8.50
C ASP A 264 -22.66 -7.15 -9.08
N ASN A 265 -22.65 -8.11 -10.00
CA ASN A 265 -21.44 -8.58 -10.69
C ASN A 265 -21.12 -7.69 -11.89
N VAL A 266 -20.08 -6.85 -11.78
CA VAL A 266 -19.62 -5.99 -12.87
C VAL A 266 -18.53 -6.71 -13.68
N VAL A 267 -18.57 -6.59 -15.01
CA VAL A 267 -17.57 -7.16 -15.90
C VAL A 267 -16.30 -6.31 -15.88
N ILE A 268 -15.16 -6.96 -15.62
CA ILE A 268 -13.83 -6.35 -15.57
C ILE A 268 -12.94 -6.76 -16.74
N ASN A 269 -13.30 -7.81 -17.49
CA ASN A 269 -12.58 -8.25 -18.69
C ASN A 269 -13.56 -8.83 -19.72
N GLY A 270 -13.31 -8.56 -21.02
CA GLY A 270 -14.17 -8.99 -22.12
C GLY A 270 -15.18 -7.92 -22.60
N GLN A 271 -15.25 -6.75 -21.97
CA GLN A 271 -16.23 -5.69 -22.25
C GLN A 271 -16.30 -5.27 -23.72
N SER A 272 -15.16 -5.27 -24.42
CA SER A 272 -15.07 -4.83 -25.82
C SER A 272 -15.82 -5.72 -26.81
N LEU A 273 -16.19 -6.93 -26.40
CA LEU A 273 -16.94 -7.90 -27.19
C LEU A 273 -18.43 -7.89 -26.86
N LEU A 274 -18.83 -7.19 -25.80
CA LEU A 274 -20.19 -7.19 -25.29
C LEU A 274 -21.08 -6.16 -26.01
N SER A 275 -22.34 -6.49 -26.06
CA SER A 275 -23.47 -5.59 -26.33
C SER A 275 -24.56 -5.84 -25.30
N ASP A 276 -25.53 -4.94 -25.22
CA ASP A 276 -26.64 -5.09 -24.28
C ASP A 276 -27.43 -6.39 -24.53
N ASP A 277 -27.78 -7.12 -23.46
CA ASP A 277 -28.56 -8.36 -23.41
C ASP A 277 -27.90 -9.58 -24.11
N VAL A 278 -26.57 -9.59 -24.30
CA VAL A 278 -25.83 -10.71 -24.88
C VAL A 278 -25.56 -11.79 -23.81
N GLU A 279 -25.64 -13.08 -24.20
CA GLU A 279 -25.29 -14.20 -23.34
C GLU A 279 -23.79 -14.24 -23.05
N VAL A 280 -23.43 -14.45 -21.78
CA VAL A 280 -22.04 -14.51 -21.31
C VAL A 280 -21.78 -15.74 -20.47
N ASP A 281 -20.55 -16.21 -20.51
CA ASP A 281 -20.02 -17.23 -19.60
C ASP A 281 -19.05 -16.57 -18.62
N VAL A 282 -19.43 -16.59 -17.34
CA VAL A 282 -18.64 -15.99 -16.27
C VAL A 282 -17.55 -16.95 -15.83
N LYS A 283 -16.28 -16.65 -16.13
CA LYS A 283 -15.15 -17.38 -15.56
C LYS A 283 -15.03 -17.07 -14.08
N LYS A 284 -15.03 -18.12 -13.27
CA LYS A 284 -14.69 -18.00 -11.85
C LYS A 284 -13.16 -17.91 -11.73
N ASP A 285 -12.73 -16.97 -10.88
CA ASP A 285 -11.31 -16.84 -10.46
C ASP A 285 -10.74 -18.22 -10.11
N GLY A 286 -9.75 -18.70 -10.90
CA GLY A 286 -9.09 -20.00 -10.68
C GLY A 286 -9.12 -20.99 -11.86
N ASP A 287 -9.80 -20.73 -12.96
CA ASP A 287 -9.77 -21.58 -14.15
C ASP A 287 -8.62 -21.14 -15.09
N GLU A 288 -7.38 -21.52 -14.72
CA GLU A 288 -6.22 -21.43 -15.59
C GLU A 288 -6.34 -22.47 -16.73
N SER A 289 -7.00 -22.11 -17.82
CA SER A 289 -6.89 -22.85 -19.08
C SER A 289 -6.67 -21.88 -20.25
N TRP A 290 -5.47 -21.35 -20.34
CA TRP A 290 -4.95 -20.83 -21.60
C TRP A 290 -4.23 -21.99 -22.31
N ILE A 291 -4.91 -22.62 -23.28
CA ILE A 291 -4.29 -23.47 -24.29
C ILE A 291 -4.38 -22.78 -25.63
#